data_b2ab82dd4f27f329c254a0dc0117a9e5
#
_entry.id   b2ab82dd4f27f329c254a0dc0117a9e5
#
_cell.length_a   1.000
_cell.length_b   1.000
_cell.length_c   1.000
_cell.angle_alpha   90.00
_cell.angle_beta   90.00
_cell.angle_gamma   90.00
#
_symmetry.space_group_name_H-M   'P 1'
#
loop_
_entity.id
_entity.type
_entity.pdbx_description
1 polymer ?
#
loop_
_entity_poly.entity_id
_entity_poly.type
_entity_poly.pdbx_seq_one_letter_code
_entity_poly.pdbx_strand_id
1 'polypeptide(L)'
;MPLNLPIPILYPISSGKTTPQTTPDDEQFARILRLVQAVVSEKIPLFQVREKALSARVLYELVLRAAKITRGSDTRLLANDRADIARAAGADGVHLTSQSLPANVVRKMFGPEFVIGVSTHSFEEARAAQAAGADFVVFGPVFETESKRAFGEPQGTEKLREVALALRPFPVIAIGGITAENSALCLVNRASGIAGISMFEQMLEQKND
;
A
#
# COMPACT_ATOMS: atom_id res chain seq x y z
N MET A 1 -16.52 5.75 8.88
CA MET A 1 -16.70 6.73 7.78
C MET A 1 -15.95 6.24 6.57
N PRO A 2 -16.41 6.50 5.33
CA PRO A 2 -15.61 6.16 4.16
C PRO A 2 -14.26 6.89 4.22
N LEU A 3 -13.21 6.19 3.84
CA LEU A 3 -11.85 6.74 3.78
C LEU A 3 -11.83 7.89 2.75
N ASN A 4 -11.74 9.13 3.22
CA ASN A 4 -11.70 10.30 2.34
C ASN A 4 -10.24 10.64 2.02
N LEU A 5 -9.76 10.16 0.88
CA LEU A 5 -8.41 10.43 0.38
C LEU A 5 -8.45 11.37 -0.82
N PRO A 6 -7.46 12.26 -0.98
CA PRO A 6 -7.35 13.11 -2.17
C PRO A 6 -7.11 12.25 -3.42
N ILE A 7 -7.74 12.61 -4.54
CA ILE A 7 -7.54 11.94 -5.83
C ILE A 7 -6.64 12.84 -6.72
N PRO A 8 -5.60 12.27 -7.33
CA PRO A 8 -5.20 10.86 -7.33
C PRO A 8 -4.54 10.42 -6.02
N ILE A 9 -4.90 9.22 -5.55
CA ILE A 9 -4.29 8.62 -4.38
C ILE A 9 -2.88 8.13 -4.74
N LEU A 10 -1.86 8.64 -4.07
CA LEU A 10 -0.50 8.15 -4.16
C LEU A 10 -0.22 7.18 -3.00
N TYR A 11 0.26 5.98 -3.33
CA TYR A 11 0.47 4.92 -2.34
C TYR A 11 1.86 4.29 -2.46
N PRO A 12 2.91 4.95 -1.96
CA PRO A 12 4.25 4.38 -1.85
C PRO A 12 4.27 3.15 -0.94
N ILE A 13 5.10 2.17 -1.33
CA ILE A 13 5.31 0.93 -0.60
C ILE A 13 6.81 0.78 -0.38
N SER A 14 7.25 0.42 0.83
CA SER A 14 8.65 0.16 1.10
C SER A 14 9.18 -1.05 0.31
N SER A 15 10.48 -1.06 0.01
CA SER A 15 11.09 -1.93 -1.02
C SER A 15 11.09 -3.41 -0.68
N GLY A 16 10.96 -3.78 0.60
CA GLY A 16 11.10 -5.17 1.02
C GLY A 16 12.53 -5.71 0.95
N LYS A 17 13.53 -4.82 0.97
CA LYS A 17 14.97 -5.18 0.86
C LYS A 17 15.62 -5.54 2.21
N THR A 18 14.88 -5.46 3.31
CA THR A 18 15.35 -5.92 4.61
C THR A 18 15.55 -7.44 4.63
N THR A 19 16.42 -7.90 5.52
CA THR A 19 16.73 -9.32 5.71
C THR A 19 16.34 -9.78 7.11
N PRO A 20 16.33 -11.08 7.43
CA PRO A 20 16.06 -11.57 8.78
C PRO A 20 17.07 -11.08 9.83
N GLN A 21 18.25 -10.63 9.39
CA GLN A 21 19.32 -10.10 10.23
C GLN A 21 19.20 -8.58 10.45
N THR A 22 18.35 -7.89 9.70
CA THR A 22 18.18 -6.43 9.84
C THR A 22 17.70 -6.08 11.25
N THR A 23 18.40 -5.12 11.85
CA THR A 23 18.14 -4.59 13.19
C THR A 23 17.73 -3.12 13.13
N PRO A 24 17.22 -2.53 14.23
CA PRO A 24 16.88 -1.10 14.29
C PRO A 24 18.05 -0.14 14.11
N ASP A 25 19.30 -0.62 14.19
CA ASP A 25 20.53 0.19 14.04
C ASP A 25 21.08 0.13 12.60
N ASP A 26 20.49 -0.68 11.72
CA ASP A 26 20.93 -0.83 10.34
C ASP A 26 20.46 0.32 9.44
N GLU A 27 21.30 0.64 8.46
CA GLU A 27 20.99 1.68 7.45
C GLU A 27 19.71 1.41 6.67
N GLN A 28 19.41 0.14 6.38
CA GLN A 28 18.15 -0.23 5.71
C GLN A 28 16.91 0.15 6.53
N PHE A 29 16.98 -0.04 7.86
CA PHE A 29 15.92 0.38 8.77
C PHE A 29 15.78 1.91 8.80
N ALA A 30 16.91 2.62 8.94
CA ALA A 30 16.93 4.08 8.92
C ALA A 30 16.40 4.67 7.59
N ARG A 31 16.75 4.05 6.46
CA ARG A 31 16.28 4.45 5.12
C ARG A 31 14.75 4.40 5.01
N ILE A 32 14.10 3.36 5.55
CA ILE A 32 12.64 3.27 5.53
C ILE A 32 12.02 4.42 6.34
N LEU A 33 12.59 4.77 7.50
CA LEU A 33 12.09 5.90 8.29
C LEU A 33 12.28 7.25 7.57
N ARG A 34 13.40 7.45 6.87
CA ARG A 34 13.57 8.65 6.01
C ARG A 34 12.54 8.69 4.87
N LEU A 35 12.22 7.53 4.28
CA LEU A 35 11.17 7.45 3.27
C LEU A 35 9.80 7.86 3.86
N VAL A 36 9.48 7.43 5.08
CA VAL A 36 8.26 7.87 5.78
C VAL A 36 8.25 9.38 6.01
N GLN A 37 9.38 9.97 6.42
CA GLN A 37 9.52 11.42 6.60
C GLN A 37 9.27 12.17 5.27
N ALA A 38 9.86 11.70 4.18
CA ALA A 38 9.65 12.28 2.85
C ALA A 38 8.18 12.19 2.40
N VAL A 39 7.53 11.04 2.65
CA VAL A 39 6.09 10.85 2.37
C VAL A 39 5.22 11.88 3.13
N VAL A 40 5.52 12.11 4.40
CA VAL A 40 4.80 13.10 5.21
C VAL A 40 5.07 14.53 4.72
N SER A 41 6.32 14.88 4.40
CA SER A 41 6.69 16.21 3.87
C SER A 41 5.99 16.50 2.55
N GLU A 42 5.85 15.50 1.67
CA GLU A 42 5.15 15.61 0.38
C GLU A 42 3.62 15.47 0.51
N LYS A 43 3.08 15.36 1.73
CA LYS A 43 1.65 15.20 2.01
C LYS A 43 1.01 14.05 1.24
N ILE A 44 1.77 12.96 1.04
CA ILE A 44 1.26 11.77 0.37
C ILE A 44 0.29 11.05 1.32
N PRO A 45 -0.93 10.70 0.87
CA PRO A 45 -2.01 10.29 1.77
C PRO A 45 -1.88 8.88 2.33
N LEU A 46 -1.13 7.99 1.67
CA LEU A 46 -0.94 6.61 2.11
C LEU A 46 0.54 6.21 2.06
N PHE A 47 0.95 5.37 3.00
CA PHE A 47 2.24 4.68 2.97
C PHE A 47 2.12 3.25 3.50
N GLN A 48 2.81 2.29 2.87
CA GLN A 48 2.84 0.90 3.33
C GLN A 48 4.26 0.48 3.73
N VAL A 49 4.39 0.05 4.99
CA VAL A 49 5.58 -0.71 5.43
C VAL A 49 5.41 -2.17 5.03
N ARG A 50 6.24 -2.64 4.06
CA ARG A 50 6.21 -3.99 3.51
C ARG A 50 7.59 -4.63 3.58
N GLU A 51 7.96 -5.07 4.77
CA GLU A 51 9.27 -5.68 5.06
C GLU A 51 9.07 -7.12 5.57
N LYS A 52 8.83 -8.04 4.63
CA LYS A 52 8.40 -9.42 4.91
C LYS A 52 9.46 -10.28 5.61
N ALA A 53 10.73 -9.92 5.48
CA ALA A 53 11.85 -10.69 6.05
C ALA A 53 12.08 -10.37 7.52
N LEU A 54 11.55 -9.27 8.04
CA LEU A 54 11.77 -8.84 9.42
C LEU A 54 11.10 -9.80 10.43
N SER A 55 11.78 -10.02 11.54
CA SER A 55 11.15 -10.64 12.71
C SER A 55 9.97 -9.77 13.21
N ALA A 56 9.00 -10.38 13.88
CA ALA A 56 7.85 -9.66 14.43
C ALA A 56 8.27 -8.50 15.35
N ARG A 57 9.32 -8.69 16.14
CA ARG A 57 9.85 -7.67 17.06
C ARG A 57 10.43 -6.47 16.30
N VAL A 58 11.25 -6.71 15.26
CA VAL A 58 11.87 -5.65 14.48
C VAL A 58 10.85 -4.93 13.61
N LEU A 59 9.90 -5.67 13.04
CA LEU A 59 8.78 -5.07 12.29
C LEU A 59 7.90 -4.19 13.20
N TYR A 60 7.60 -4.65 14.41
CA TYR A 60 6.87 -3.83 15.40
C TYR A 60 7.59 -2.52 15.68
N GLU A 61 8.92 -2.58 15.95
CA GLU A 61 9.72 -1.37 16.22
C GLU A 61 9.74 -0.41 15.02
N LEU A 62 9.87 -0.95 13.79
CA LEU A 62 9.82 -0.15 12.57
C LEU A 62 8.47 0.56 12.41
N VAL A 63 7.37 -0.18 12.54
CA VAL A 63 6.02 0.38 12.41
C VAL A 63 5.73 1.39 13.53
N LEU A 64 6.20 1.13 14.75
CA LEU A 64 6.05 2.06 15.89
C LEU A 64 6.76 3.39 15.64
N ARG A 65 8.01 3.36 15.14
CA ARG A 65 8.75 4.59 14.80
C ARG A 65 8.13 5.30 13.60
N ALA A 66 7.69 4.57 12.58
CA ALA A 66 6.98 5.12 11.45
C ALA A 66 5.66 5.81 11.88
N ALA A 67 4.88 5.17 12.77
CA ALA A 67 3.64 5.75 13.30
C ALA A 67 3.86 7.03 14.13
N LYS A 68 5.01 7.15 14.80
CA LYS A 68 5.38 8.41 15.47
C LYS A 68 5.64 9.53 14.46
N ILE A 69 6.23 9.22 13.30
CA ILE A 69 6.50 10.21 12.23
C ILE A 69 5.20 10.66 11.57
N THR A 70 4.27 9.72 11.28
CA THR A 70 3.00 10.05 10.61
C THR A 70 1.96 10.68 11.53
N ARG A 71 2.16 10.62 12.85
CA ARG A 71 1.20 11.16 13.83
C ARG A 71 0.94 12.64 13.63
N GLY A 72 -0.34 13.00 13.47
CA GLY A 72 -0.77 14.40 13.27
C GLY A 72 -0.61 14.90 11.84
N SER A 73 -0.16 14.06 10.90
CA SER A 73 -0.17 14.32 9.47
C SER A 73 -1.41 13.74 8.78
N ASP A 74 -1.59 14.08 7.51
CA ASP A 74 -2.66 13.51 6.68
C ASP A 74 -2.29 12.12 6.10
N THR A 75 -1.06 11.65 6.32
CA THR A 75 -0.58 10.35 5.84
C THR A 75 -1.09 9.21 6.71
N ARG A 76 -1.80 8.26 6.10
CA ARG A 76 -2.21 7.01 6.75
C ARG A 76 -1.13 5.94 6.56
N LEU A 77 -0.62 5.43 7.67
CA LEU A 77 0.39 4.37 7.71
C LEU A 77 -0.28 2.99 7.75
N LEU A 78 0.06 2.12 6.82
CA LEU A 78 -0.39 0.73 6.79
C LEU A 78 0.80 -0.23 6.95
N ALA A 79 0.62 -1.29 7.75
CA ALA A 79 1.54 -2.42 7.75
C ALA A 79 1.07 -3.50 6.76
N ASN A 80 2.01 -4.17 6.08
CA ASN A 80 1.67 -5.29 5.22
C ASN A 80 1.32 -6.52 6.06
N ASP A 81 0.16 -7.14 5.81
CA ASP A 81 -0.27 -8.45 6.33
C ASP A 81 -0.48 -8.55 7.85
N ARG A 82 0.27 -7.85 8.66
CA ARG A 82 0.33 -7.96 10.12
C ARG A 82 -0.60 -6.94 10.80
N ALA A 83 -1.92 -7.19 10.77
CA ALA A 83 -2.91 -6.33 11.42
C ALA A 83 -2.70 -6.22 12.95
N ASP A 84 -2.21 -7.27 13.58
CA ASP A 84 -1.82 -7.30 14.99
C ASP A 84 -0.70 -6.31 15.30
N ILE A 85 0.36 -6.31 14.50
CA ILE A 85 1.49 -5.38 14.65
C ILE A 85 1.05 -3.95 14.31
N ALA A 86 0.29 -3.77 13.22
CA ALA A 86 -0.24 -2.46 12.85
C ALA A 86 -1.00 -1.82 14.02
N ARG A 87 -1.92 -2.56 14.62
CA ARG A 87 -2.72 -2.08 15.77
C ARG A 87 -1.87 -1.81 16.99
N ALA A 88 -0.99 -2.75 17.36
CA ALA A 88 -0.13 -2.62 18.54
C ALA A 88 0.87 -1.45 18.44
N ALA A 89 1.37 -1.16 17.23
CA ALA A 89 2.33 -0.10 16.97
C ALA A 89 1.69 1.28 16.69
N GLY A 90 0.35 1.35 16.62
CA GLY A 90 -0.37 2.61 16.37
C GLY A 90 -0.37 3.06 14.92
N ALA A 91 -0.22 2.14 13.96
CA ALA A 91 -0.49 2.41 12.56
C ALA A 91 -2.00 2.56 12.31
N ASP A 92 -2.36 3.26 11.23
CA ASP A 92 -3.76 3.53 10.87
C ASP A 92 -4.47 2.31 10.32
N GLY A 93 -3.73 1.31 9.80
CA GLY A 93 -4.36 0.15 9.19
C GLY A 93 -3.40 -0.91 8.68
N VAL A 94 -3.94 -1.78 7.84
CA VAL A 94 -3.24 -2.93 7.27
C VAL A 94 -3.50 -3.03 5.77
N HIS A 95 -2.50 -3.54 5.04
CA HIS A 95 -2.67 -3.96 3.66
C HIS A 95 -2.64 -5.49 3.58
N LEU A 96 -3.75 -6.08 3.15
CA LEU A 96 -3.96 -7.52 3.09
C LEU A 96 -3.64 -8.08 1.69
N THR A 97 -3.23 -9.33 1.65
CA THR A 97 -2.97 -10.12 0.45
C THR A 97 -3.82 -11.38 0.44
N SER A 98 -3.75 -12.19 -0.60
CA SER A 98 -4.43 -13.50 -0.65
C SER A 98 -3.99 -14.49 0.45
N GLN A 99 -2.87 -14.24 1.11
CA GLN A 99 -2.34 -15.07 2.21
C GLN A 99 -2.63 -14.50 3.59
N SER A 100 -3.27 -13.33 3.66
CA SER A 100 -3.62 -12.64 4.90
C SER A 100 -4.91 -13.17 5.52
N LEU A 101 -5.23 -12.71 6.73
CA LEU A 101 -6.57 -12.87 7.28
C LEU A 101 -7.61 -12.20 6.36
N PRO A 102 -8.81 -12.78 6.22
CA PRO A 102 -9.88 -12.14 5.45
C PRO A 102 -10.24 -10.74 5.97
N ALA A 103 -10.54 -9.82 5.05
CA ALA A 103 -10.84 -8.42 5.41
C ALA A 103 -12.02 -8.29 6.40
N ASN A 104 -13.06 -9.12 6.29
CA ASN A 104 -14.20 -9.13 7.20
C ASN A 104 -13.80 -9.54 8.63
N VAL A 105 -12.82 -10.42 8.78
CA VAL A 105 -12.28 -10.82 10.10
C VAL A 105 -11.54 -9.64 10.72
N VAL A 106 -10.64 -9.00 9.95
CA VAL A 106 -9.89 -7.82 10.39
C VAL A 106 -10.86 -6.67 10.73
N ARG A 107 -11.86 -6.42 9.88
CA ARG A 107 -12.88 -5.39 10.13
C ARG A 107 -13.64 -5.63 11.42
N LYS A 108 -14.05 -6.88 11.66
CA LYS A 108 -14.75 -7.26 12.91
C LYS A 108 -13.86 -7.05 14.15
N MET A 109 -12.56 -7.33 14.05
CA MET A 109 -11.63 -7.24 15.18
C MET A 109 -11.26 -5.80 15.53
N PHE A 110 -11.04 -4.94 14.53
CA PHE A 110 -10.43 -3.62 14.73
C PHE A 110 -11.38 -2.45 14.51
N GLY A 111 -12.58 -2.70 14.03
CA GLY A 111 -13.63 -1.69 13.88
C GLY A 111 -13.52 -0.83 12.61
N PRO A 112 -14.43 0.15 12.45
CA PRO A 112 -14.59 0.91 11.20
C PRO A 112 -13.48 1.93 10.93
N GLU A 113 -12.76 2.37 11.95
CA GLU A 113 -11.69 3.38 11.82
C GLU A 113 -10.35 2.78 11.37
N PHE A 114 -10.21 1.43 11.42
CA PHE A 114 -8.99 0.76 11.01
C PHE A 114 -8.98 0.58 9.49
N VAL A 115 -8.02 1.20 8.82
CA VAL A 115 -7.93 1.20 7.35
C VAL A 115 -7.52 -0.18 6.83
N ILE A 116 -8.28 -0.71 5.88
CA ILE A 116 -8.03 -2.02 5.26
C ILE A 116 -7.89 -1.85 3.74
N GLY A 117 -6.65 -1.97 3.24
CA GLY A 117 -6.38 -2.14 1.82
C GLY A 117 -6.25 -3.61 1.46
N VAL A 118 -6.63 -4.01 0.25
CA VAL A 118 -6.53 -5.41 -0.22
C VAL A 118 -5.91 -5.47 -1.61
N SER A 119 -4.88 -6.32 -1.79
CA SER A 119 -4.35 -6.67 -3.12
C SER A 119 -5.30 -7.60 -3.87
N THR A 120 -5.59 -7.29 -5.13
CA THR A 120 -6.52 -8.05 -5.99
C THR A 120 -5.98 -8.17 -7.41
N HIS A 121 -6.35 -9.28 -8.09
CA HIS A 121 -5.88 -9.61 -9.42
C HIS A 121 -7.03 -9.90 -10.41
N SER A 122 -8.27 -9.91 -9.92
CA SER A 122 -9.47 -10.07 -10.75
C SER A 122 -10.60 -9.15 -10.26
N PHE A 123 -11.65 -9.01 -11.07
CA PHE A 123 -12.86 -8.30 -10.70
C PHE A 123 -13.56 -8.97 -9.51
N GLU A 124 -13.61 -10.30 -9.51
CA GLU A 124 -14.25 -11.10 -8.46
C GLU A 124 -13.57 -10.89 -7.11
N GLU A 125 -12.23 -10.89 -7.10
CA GLU A 125 -11.44 -10.60 -5.89
C GLU A 125 -11.70 -9.17 -5.38
N ALA A 126 -11.72 -8.19 -6.28
CA ALA A 126 -11.94 -6.79 -5.91
C ALA A 126 -13.35 -6.56 -5.34
N ARG A 127 -14.36 -7.19 -5.95
CA ARG A 127 -15.75 -7.17 -5.46
C ARG A 127 -15.90 -7.88 -4.11
N ALA A 128 -15.25 -9.02 -3.95
CA ALA A 128 -15.25 -9.76 -2.68
C ALA A 128 -14.57 -8.96 -1.57
N ALA A 129 -13.45 -8.29 -1.84
CA ALA A 129 -12.78 -7.42 -0.88
C ALA A 129 -13.66 -6.24 -0.45
N GLN A 130 -14.34 -5.57 -1.40
CA GLN A 130 -15.30 -4.51 -1.10
C GLN A 130 -16.42 -5.03 -0.20
N ALA A 131 -17.03 -6.16 -0.54
CA ALA A 131 -18.10 -6.77 0.25
C ALA A 131 -17.65 -7.21 1.64
N ALA A 132 -16.37 -7.59 1.79
CA ALA A 132 -15.74 -7.96 3.05
C ALA A 132 -15.35 -6.75 3.94
N GLY A 133 -15.62 -5.51 3.50
CA GLY A 133 -15.40 -4.30 4.28
C GLY A 133 -13.98 -3.73 4.15
N ALA A 134 -13.28 -3.98 3.04
CA ALA A 134 -12.10 -3.22 2.66
C ALA A 134 -12.45 -1.75 2.41
N ASP A 135 -11.50 -0.84 2.60
CA ASP A 135 -11.66 0.59 2.31
C ASP A 135 -11.19 0.94 0.89
N PHE A 136 -10.28 0.16 0.32
CA PHE A 136 -9.82 0.26 -1.06
C PHE A 136 -9.19 -1.07 -1.51
N VAL A 137 -9.05 -1.22 -2.81
CA VAL A 137 -8.26 -2.31 -3.39
C VAL A 137 -7.08 -1.78 -4.19
N VAL A 138 -6.02 -2.58 -4.22
CA VAL A 138 -4.87 -2.38 -5.10
C VAL A 138 -4.96 -3.45 -6.18
N PHE A 139 -5.24 -3.02 -7.42
CA PHE A 139 -5.48 -3.90 -8.56
C PHE A 139 -4.25 -3.97 -9.49
N GLY A 140 -3.81 -5.17 -9.80
CA GLY A 140 -2.69 -5.38 -10.73
C GLY A 140 -2.12 -6.80 -10.73
N PRO A 141 -0.99 -7.00 -11.46
CA PRO A 141 -0.16 -5.99 -12.12
C PRO A 141 -0.83 -5.41 -13.38
N VAL A 142 -0.82 -4.08 -13.54
CA VAL A 142 -1.40 -3.43 -14.72
C VAL A 142 -0.46 -3.52 -15.92
N PHE A 143 0.84 -3.28 -15.71
CA PHE A 143 1.87 -3.40 -16.71
C PHE A 143 2.85 -4.52 -16.35
N GLU A 144 3.65 -4.94 -17.32
CA GLU A 144 4.69 -5.93 -17.11
C GLU A 144 5.69 -5.48 -16.03
N THR A 145 6.08 -6.39 -15.15
CA THR A 145 7.05 -6.13 -14.08
C THR A 145 7.87 -7.37 -13.77
N GLU A 146 9.19 -7.21 -13.65
CA GLU A 146 10.09 -8.32 -13.35
C GLU A 146 9.73 -9.07 -12.08
N SER A 147 9.29 -8.34 -11.04
CA SER A 147 8.93 -8.91 -9.75
C SER A 147 7.71 -9.83 -9.78
N LYS A 148 6.93 -9.85 -10.89
CA LYS A 148 5.70 -10.66 -11.02
C LYS A 148 5.63 -11.51 -12.29
N ARG A 149 6.71 -11.65 -13.06
CA ARG A 149 6.74 -12.56 -14.24
C ARG A 149 6.30 -13.99 -13.93
N ALA A 150 6.52 -14.45 -12.70
CA ALA A 150 6.12 -15.79 -12.24
C ALA A 150 4.61 -15.92 -11.93
N PHE A 151 3.84 -14.81 -11.90
CA PHE A 151 2.43 -14.81 -11.47
C PHE A 151 1.43 -14.58 -12.61
N GLY A 152 1.87 -14.58 -13.86
CA GLY A 152 1.02 -14.46 -15.04
C GLY A 152 1.16 -13.11 -15.78
N GLU A 153 0.36 -12.99 -16.86
CA GLU A 153 0.34 -11.81 -17.71
C GLU A 153 -0.23 -10.58 -16.99
N PRO A 154 0.20 -9.35 -17.37
CA PRO A 154 -0.37 -8.12 -16.82
C PRO A 154 -1.86 -8.01 -17.16
N GLN A 155 -2.63 -7.44 -16.24
CA GLN A 155 -4.08 -7.26 -16.39
C GLN A 155 -4.45 -6.22 -17.47
N GLY A 156 -3.56 -5.27 -17.74
CA GLY A 156 -3.79 -4.20 -18.69
C GLY A 156 -4.70 -3.09 -18.16
N THR A 157 -4.72 -1.99 -18.89
CA THR A 157 -5.50 -0.79 -18.53
C THR A 157 -7.00 -0.95 -18.81
N GLU A 158 -7.41 -1.84 -19.71
CA GLU A 158 -8.82 -2.10 -20.01
C GLU A 158 -9.51 -2.79 -18.83
N LYS A 159 -8.94 -3.88 -18.31
CA LYS A 159 -9.46 -4.55 -17.11
C LYS A 159 -9.43 -3.63 -15.88
N LEU A 160 -8.38 -2.81 -15.72
CA LEU A 160 -8.33 -1.80 -14.67
C LEU A 160 -9.56 -0.85 -14.77
N ARG A 161 -9.88 -0.39 -15.97
CA ARG A 161 -11.02 0.50 -16.21
C ARG A 161 -12.35 -0.18 -15.88
N GLU A 162 -12.54 -1.42 -16.31
CA GLU A 162 -13.75 -2.20 -16.03
C GLU A 162 -13.97 -2.33 -14.52
N VAL A 163 -12.94 -2.76 -13.77
CA VAL A 163 -12.99 -2.90 -12.31
C VAL A 163 -13.26 -1.57 -11.63
N ALA A 164 -12.55 -0.51 -12.04
CA ALA A 164 -12.69 0.81 -11.45
C ALA A 164 -14.09 1.42 -11.67
N LEU A 165 -14.69 1.20 -12.84
CA LEU A 165 -16.05 1.67 -13.14
C LEU A 165 -17.10 0.89 -12.38
N ALA A 166 -16.97 -0.43 -12.32
CA ALA A 166 -17.94 -1.32 -11.69
C ALA A 166 -18.01 -1.15 -10.16
N LEU A 167 -16.90 -0.79 -9.52
CA LEU A 167 -16.83 -0.64 -8.07
C LEU A 167 -17.10 0.79 -7.57
N ARG A 168 -17.32 1.76 -8.45
CA ARG A 168 -17.56 3.16 -8.03
C ARG A 168 -18.68 3.29 -7.00
N PRO A 169 -18.50 4.14 -5.97
CA PRO A 169 -17.40 5.08 -5.71
C PRO A 169 -16.22 4.49 -4.92
N PHE A 170 -16.14 3.17 -4.78
CA PHE A 170 -15.09 2.48 -4.03
C PHE A 170 -13.72 2.65 -4.71
N PRO A 171 -12.64 3.01 -3.96
CA PRO A 171 -11.34 3.30 -4.55
C PRO A 171 -10.64 2.05 -5.10
N VAL A 172 -10.20 2.12 -6.37
CA VAL A 172 -9.35 1.13 -7.03
C VAL A 172 -8.02 1.80 -7.37
N ILE A 173 -6.95 1.35 -6.75
CA ILE A 173 -5.58 1.87 -6.92
C ILE A 173 -4.81 0.92 -7.84
N ALA A 174 -4.19 1.43 -8.89
CA ALA A 174 -3.42 0.62 -9.83
C ALA A 174 -2.02 0.29 -9.27
N ILE A 175 -1.51 -0.92 -9.56
CA ILE A 175 -0.15 -1.34 -9.22
C ILE A 175 0.45 -2.24 -10.30
N GLY A 176 1.79 -2.29 -10.38
CA GLY A 176 2.57 -3.22 -11.19
C GLY A 176 3.06 -2.59 -12.50
N GLY A 177 4.38 -2.48 -12.62
CA GLY A 177 5.04 -1.91 -13.79
C GLY A 177 4.76 -0.42 -14.03
N ILE A 178 4.29 0.30 -13.00
CA ILE A 178 3.95 1.72 -13.11
C ILE A 178 5.24 2.55 -13.01
N THR A 179 5.41 3.47 -13.98
CA THR A 179 6.49 4.44 -14.07
C THR A 179 5.92 5.84 -14.17
N ALA A 180 6.77 6.87 -14.13
CA ALA A 180 6.34 8.25 -14.33
C ALA A 180 5.66 8.45 -15.71
N GLU A 181 6.18 7.78 -16.76
CA GLU A 181 5.71 7.91 -18.14
C GLU A 181 4.35 7.25 -18.37
N ASN A 182 4.04 6.13 -17.67
CA ASN A 182 2.80 5.38 -17.89
C ASN A 182 1.74 5.59 -16.81
N SER A 183 2.08 6.25 -15.70
CA SER A 183 1.17 6.47 -14.56
C SER A 183 -0.13 7.18 -14.95
N ALA A 184 -0.04 8.15 -15.86
CA ALA A 184 -1.21 8.89 -16.35
C ALA A 184 -2.23 7.97 -17.05
N LEU A 185 -1.79 6.88 -17.69
CA LEU A 185 -2.68 5.91 -18.34
C LEU A 185 -3.59 5.22 -17.32
N CYS A 186 -3.11 4.95 -16.10
CA CYS A 186 -3.94 4.37 -15.05
C CYS A 186 -5.07 5.33 -14.65
N LEU A 187 -4.77 6.61 -14.47
CA LEU A 187 -5.74 7.63 -14.06
C LEU A 187 -6.79 7.91 -15.15
N VAL A 188 -6.36 7.99 -16.42
CA VAL A 188 -7.27 8.10 -17.58
C VAL A 188 -8.22 6.89 -17.63
N ASN A 189 -7.74 5.70 -17.28
CA ASN A 189 -8.54 4.47 -17.16
C ASN A 189 -9.23 4.32 -15.80
N ARG A 190 -9.50 5.46 -15.12
CA ARG A 190 -10.40 5.55 -13.97
C ARG A 190 -9.85 4.95 -12.66
N ALA A 191 -8.58 4.58 -12.58
CA ALA A 191 -7.99 4.31 -11.27
C ALA A 191 -8.15 5.52 -10.35
N SER A 192 -8.44 5.28 -9.08
CA SER A 192 -8.49 6.32 -8.06
C SER A 192 -7.09 6.81 -7.66
N GLY A 193 -6.06 6.05 -8.03
CA GLY A 193 -4.68 6.37 -7.71
C GLY A 193 -3.70 5.32 -8.22
N ILE A 194 -2.46 5.45 -7.81
CA ILE A 194 -1.35 4.56 -8.18
C ILE A 194 -0.56 4.14 -6.95
N ALA A 195 -0.12 2.88 -6.93
CA ALA A 195 0.76 2.32 -5.91
C ALA A 195 2.06 1.83 -6.55
N GLY A 196 3.14 1.86 -5.81
CA GLY A 196 4.42 1.37 -6.33
C GLY A 196 5.55 1.43 -5.32
N ILE A 197 6.68 0.83 -5.70
CA ILE A 197 7.93 0.82 -4.93
C ILE A 197 8.94 1.76 -5.62
N SER A 198 9.52 1.31 -6.74
CA SER A 198 10.67 1.95 -7.38
C SER A 198 10.40 3.37 -7.84
N MET A 199 9.24 3.63 -8.44
CA MET A 199 8.87 4.96 -8.91
C MET A 199 8.85 5.98 -7.76
N PHE A 200 8.29 5.60 -6.61
CA PHE A 200 8.22 6.48 -5.45
C PHE A 200 9.56 6.61 -4.72
N GLU A 201 10.36 5.54 -4.64
CA GLU A 201 11.72 5.64 -4.09
C GLU A 201 12.54 6.67 -4.89
N GLN A 202 12.56 6.57 -6.22
CA GLN A 202 13.27 7.52 -7.09
C GLN A 202 12.76 8.96 -6.93
N MET A 203 11.43 9.13 -6.93
CA MET A 203 10.81 10.46 -6.79
C MET A 203 11.15 11.12 -5.45
N LEU A 204 11.16 10.36 -4.36
CA LEU A 204 11.36 10.89 -3.00
C LEU A 204 12.85 11.05 -2.66
N GLU A 205 13.75 10.23 -3.22
CA GLU A 205 15.18 10.39 -3.06
C GLU A 205 15.71 11.63 -3.79
N GLN A 206 15.26 11.89 -5.04
CA GLN A 206 15.66 13.08 -5.81
C GLN A 206 15.28 14.43 -5.21
N LYS A 207 14.31 14.46 -4.28
CA LYS A 207 13.89 15.70 -3.60
C LYS A 207 14.63 15.96 -2.30
N ASN A 208 15.42 15.00 -1.82
CA ASN A 208 16.20 15.14 -0.57
C ASN A 208 17.67 15.51 -0.84
N ASP A 209 18.08 15.58 -2.11
CA ASP A 209 19.36 16.11 -2.59
C ASP A 209 19.21 17.59 -3.00
#